data_81f355941922b441ea2cd5ff10adb2c9
#
_entry.id   81f355941922b441ea2cd5ff10adb2c9
#
_cell.length_a   1.000
_cell.length_b   1.000
_cell.length_c   1.000
_cell.angle_alpha   90.00
_cell.angle_beta   90.00
_cell.angle_gamma   90.00
#
_symmetry.space_group_name_H-M   'P 1'
#
loop_
_entity.id
_entity.type
_entity.pdbx_description
1 polymer ?
#
loop_
_entity_poly.entity_id
_entity_poly.type
_entity_poly.pdbx_seq_one_letter_code
_entity_poly.pdbx_strand_id
1 'polypeptide(L)'
;MSIQRRHIEKRYSEIVLHNGTVYLAGQLADDYSGDIAEQTRQTLANVDRALAEAGSDKARILSVTIYLKDIAADYAGLNQVWDAWVAEGAAPARACVEGKLYDPRALVEMTVIAAQN
;
A
#
# COMPACT_ATOMS: atom_id res chain seq x y z
N MET A 1 -0.16 -24.02 -12.32
CA MET A 1 -0.61 -22.62 -12.24
C MET A 1 0.57 -21.70 -12.49
N SER A 2 0.41 -20.80 -13.41
CA SER A 2 1.48 -19.88 -13.76
C SER A 2 1.51 -18.68 -12.80
N ILE A 3 2.69 -18.12 -12.62
CA ILE A 3 2.88 -16.87 -11.91
C ILE A 3 2.99 -15.76 -12.94
N GLN A 4 2.20 -14.72 -12.81
CA GLN A 4 2.27 -13.54 -13.68
C GLN A 4 2.94 -12.40 -12.93
N ARG A 5 3.83 -11.70 -13.61
CA ARG A 5 4.53 -10.56 -13.04
C ARG A 5 4.39 -9.37 -13.97
N ARG A 6 4.19 -8.19 -13.42
CA ARG A 6 4.05 -6.96 -14.20
C ARG A 6 4.99 -5.90 -13.66
N HIS A 7 5.52 -5.09 -14.59
CA HIS A 7 6.50 -4.05 -14.31
C HIS A 7 7.70 -4.64 -13.57
N ILE A 8 8.32 -5.61 -14.25
CA ILE A 8 9.47 -6.36 -13.71
C ILE A 8 10.69 -5.45 -13.75
N GLU A 9 11.31 -5.26 -12.58
CA GLU A 9 12.57 -4.55 -12.42
C GLU A 9 13.67 -5.53 -12.04
N LYS A 10 14.88 -5.02 -11.86
CA LYS A 10 16.01 -5.90 -11.53
C LYS A 10 15.83 -6.57 -10.17
N ARG A 11 15.27 -5.85 -9.18
CA ARG A 11 15.16 -6.34 -7.81
C ARG A 11 13.77 -6.76 -7.39
N TYR A 12 12.74 -6.37 -8.16
CA TYR A 12 11.35 -6.64 -7.75
C TYR A 12 10.43 -6.57 -8.97
N SER A 13 9.23 -7.09 -8.81
CA SER A 13 8.11 -6.82 -9.71
C SER A 13 7.10 -5.97 -8.96
N GLU A 14 6.51 -4.99 -9.63
CA GLU A 14 5.50 -4.12 -9.02
C GLU A 14 4.27 -4.91 -8.60
N ILE A 15 3.86 -5.86 -9.43
CA ILE A 15 2.66 -6.68 -9.22
C ILE A 15 3.00 -8.14 -9.51
N VAL A 16 2.62 -9.03 -8.60
CA VAL A 16 2.68 -10.47 -8.81
C VAL A 16 1.27 -11.04 -8.66
N LEU A 17 0.86 -11.85 -9.64
CA LEU A 17 -0.45 -12.50 -9.65
C LEU A 17 -0.26 -14.00 -9.61
N HIS A 18 -0.95 -14.66 -8.68
CA HIS A 18 -0.91 -16.11 -8.58
C HIS A 18 -2.17 -16.63 -7.91
N ASN A 19 -2.85 -17.58 -8.56
CA ASN A 19 -4.04 -18.24 -8.01
C ASN A 19 -5.12 -17.26 -7.55
N GLY A 20 -5.37 -16.18 -8.31
CA GLY A 20 -6.37 -15.20 -7.95
C GLY A 20 -5.96 -14.26 -6.85
N THR A 21 -4.71 -14.28 -6.43
CA THR A 21 -4.17 -13.40 -5.39
C THR A 21 -3.21 -12.40 -6.02
N VAL A 22 -3.30 -11.15 -5.56
CA VAL A 22 -2.48 -10.03 -6.00
C VAL A 22 -1.51 -9.68 -4.88
N TYR A 23 -0.22 -9.62 -5.22
CA TYR A 23 0.83 -9.15 -4.30
C TYR A 23 1.43 -7.89 -4.89
N LEU A 24 1.35 -6.80 -4.16
CA LEU A 24 1.98 -5.55 -4.58
C LEU A 24 3.32 -5.38 -3.92
N ALA A 25 4.28 -4.84 -4.66
CA ALA A 25 5.50 -4.32 -4.06
C ALA A 25 5.17 -3.17 -3.10
N GLY A 26 6.09 -2.79 -2.24
CA GLY A 26 5.87 -1.69 -1.31
C GLY A 26 5.46 -0.41 -2.03
N GLN A 27 4.39 0.22 -1.57
CA GLN A 27 3.87 1.45 -2.16
C GLN A 27 4.20 2.63 -1.26
N LEU A 28 4.67 3.70 -1.88
CA LEU A 28 5.05 4.93 -1.21
C LEU A 28 4.41 6.12 -1.94
N ALA A 29 4.60 7.32 -1.42
CA ALA A 29 4.20 8.54 -2.12
C ALA A 29 5.14 8.78 -3.30
N ASP A 30 4.64 9.49 -4.31
CA ASP A 30 5.49 9.92 -5.44
C ASP A 30 6.38 11.09 -5.05
N ASP A 31 5.92 11.92 -4.10
CA ASP A 31 6.60 13.12 -3.64
C ASP A 31 6.71 13.11 -2.12
N TYR A 32 7.92 13.12 -1.60
CA TYR A 32 8.17 13.03 -0.16
C TYR A 32 8.24 14.40 0.53
N SER A 33 7.93 15.49 -0.16
CA SER A 33 7.99 16.82 0.45
C SER A 33 6.78 17.13 1.34
N GLY A 34 5.69 16.39 1.23
CA GLY A 34 4.48 16.58 2.01
C GLY A 34 4.56 15.97 3.41
N ASP A 35 3.56 16.33 4.23
CA ASP A 35 3.41 15.76 5.57
C ASP A 35 2.83 14.34 5.50
N ILE A 36 2.56 13.74 6.67
CA ILE A 36 2.04 12.36 6.72
C ILE A 36 0.70 12.25 6.00
N ALA A 37 -0.19 13.24 6.11
CA ALA A 37 -1.49 13.18 5.45
C ALA A 37 -1.33 13.15 3.93
N GLU A 38 -0.48 14.02 3.38
CA GLU A 38 -0.26 14.08 1.94
C GLU A 38 0.46 12.84 1.42
N GLN A 39 1.50 12.37 2.13
CA GLN A 39 2.19 11.16 1.72
C GLN A 39 1.27 9.94 1.78
N THR A 40 0.40 9.85 2.78
CA THR A 40 -0.57 8.76 2.88
C THR A 40 -1.56 8.81 1.71
N ARG A 41 -2.09 9.99 1.37
CA ARG A 41 -3.00 10.12 0.21
C ARG A 41 -2.35 9.63 -1.06
N GLN A 42 -1.10 10.02 -1.31
CA GLN A 42 -0.38 9.60 -2.52
C GLN A 42 -0.10 8.09 -2.52
N THR A 43 0.29 7.55 -1.37
CA THR A 43 0.52 6.10 -1.23
C THR A 43 -0.75 5.31 -1.54
N LEU A 44 -1.89 5.74 -0.99
CA LEU A 44 -3.17 5.06 -1.23
C LEU A 44 -3.64 5.21 -2.68
N ALA A 45 -3.36 6.34 -3.32
CA ALA A 45 -3.64 6.52 -4.74
C ALA A 45 -2.83 5.53 -5.59
N ASN A 46 -1.57 5.29 -5.21
CA ASN A 46 -0.73 4.30 -5.88
C ASN A 46 -1.24 2.88 -5.64
N VAL A 47 -1.72 2.57 -4.44
CA VAL A 47 -2.36 1.29 -4.16
C VAL A 47 -3.59 1.10 -5.05
N ASP A 48 -4.46 2.10 -5.11
CA ASP A 48 -5.67 2.04 -5.96
C ASP A 48 -5.31 1.77 -7.42
N ARG A 49 -4.31 2.46 -7.94
CA ARG A 49 -3.88 2.33 -9.34
C ARG A 49 -3.35 0.93 -9.62
N ALA A 50 -2.48 0.43 -8.75
CA ALA A 50 -1.90 -0.91 -8.93
C ALA A 50 -2.95 -2.00 -8.82
N LEU A 51 -3.90 -1.88 -7.88
CA LEU A 51 -4.99 -2.85 -7.75
C LEU A 51 -5.88 -2.85 -8.98
N ALA A 52 -6.23 -1.69 -9.53
CA ALA A 52 -7.04 -1.60 -10.73
C ALA A 52 -6.35 -2.30 -11.91
N GLU A 53 -5.06 -2.06 -12.08
CA GLU A 53 -4.28 -2.73 -13.13
C GLU A 53 -4.26 -4.24 -12.93
N ALA A 54 -4.24 -4.70 -11.69
CA ALA A 54 -4.20 -6.14 -11.36
C ALA A 54 -5.58 -6.81 -11.43
N GLY A 55 -6.64 -6.08 -11.73
CA GLY A 55 -7.99 -6.65 -11.75
C GLY A 55 -8.58 -6.81 -10.36
N SER A 56 -8.29 -5.86 -9.46
CA SER A 56 -8.80 -5.85 -8.11
C SER A 56 -9.26 -4.44 -7.73
N ASP A 57 -9.60 -4.22 -6.48
CA ASP A 57 -9.94 -2.90 -5.94
C ASP A 57 -9.78 -2.92 -4.42
N LYS A 58 -9.96 -1.76 -3.79
CA LYS A 58 -9.71 -1.64 -2.35
C LYS A 58 -10.68 -2.43 -1.48
N ALA A 59 -11.86 -2.77 -1.98
CA ALA A 59 -12.81 -3.59 -1.23
C ALA A 59 -12.39 -5.07 -1.19
N ARG A 60 -11.40 -5.44 -1.97
CA ARG A 60 -10.93 -6.82 -2.08
C ARG A 60 -9.54 -7.02 -1.47
N ILE A 61 -9.03 -6.04 -0.75
CA ILE A 61 -7.74 -6.16 -0.06
C ILE A 61 -7.88 -7.15 1.10
N LEU A 62 -6.97 -8.10 1.17
CA LEU A 62 -6.96 -9.12 2.22
C LEU A 62 -6.16 -8.67 3.43
N SER A 63 -4.97 -8.12 3.19
CA SER A 63 -4.11 -7.65 4.27
C SER A 63 -3.25 -6.48 3.82
N VAL A 64 -2.94 -5.60 4.77
CA VAL A 64 -2.04 -4.47 4.58
C VAL A 64 -1.09 -4.41 5.77
N THR A 65 0.20 -4.26 5.50
CA THR A 65 1.16 -3.87 6.51
C THR A 65 1.61 -2.44 6.22
N ILE A 66 1.47 -1.57 7.20
CA ILE A 66 1.84 -0.17 7.11
C ILE A 66 3.10 0.05 7.92
N TYR A 67 4.10 0.65 7.27
CA TYR A 67 5.36 1.03 7.92
C TYR A 67 5.38 2.54 8.07
N LEU A 68 5.54 3.03 9.29
CA LEU A 68 5.68 4.47 9.57
C LEU A 68 7.08 4.73 10.09
N LYS A 69 7.71 5.77 9.56
CA LYS A 69 9.04 6.18 10.02
C LYS A 69 9.03 6.57 11.50
N ASP A 70 7.96 7.25 11.94
CA ASP A 70 7.78 7.70 13.33
C ASP A 70 6.32 7.47 13.71
N ILE A 71 6.04 6.31 14.30
CA ILE A 71 4.67 5.92 14.60
C ILE A 71 4.03 6.82 15.67
N ALA A 72 4.81 7.29 16.64
CA ALA A 72 4.28 8.17 17.68
C ALA A 72 3.79 9.50 17.10
N ALA A 73 4.54 10.05 16.13
CA ALA A 73 4.20 11.32 15.51
C ALA A 73 3.08 11.20 14.48
N ASP A 74 3.01 10.08 13.74
CA ASP A 74 2.26 10.02 12.49
C ASP A 74 1.07 9.06 12.48
N TYR A 75 0.89 8.26 13.54
CA TYR A 75 -0.16 7.26 13.56
C TYR A 75 -1.56 7.89 13.39
N ALA A 76 -1.84 8.96 14.14
CA ALA A 76 -3.13 9.63 14.06
C ALA A 76 -3.39 10.24 12.68
N GLY A 77 -2.37 10.88 12.09
CA GLY A 77 -2.49 11.47 10.76
C GLY A 77 -2.68 10.43 9.67
N LEU A 78 -1.97 9.32 9.75
CA LEU A 78 -2.15 8.17 8.86
C LEU A 78 -3.61 7.67 8.94
N ASN A 79 -4.09 7.43 10.13
CA ASN A 79 -5.44 6.89 10.34
C ASN A 79 -6.52 7.84 9.85
N GLN A 80 -6.34 9.15 9.97
CA GLN A 80 -7.32 10.11 9.47
C GLN A 80 -7.54 9.95 7.96
N VAL A 81 -6.47 9.79 7.19
CA VAL A 81 -6.56 9.58 5.75
C VAL A 81 -7.07 8.18 5.44
N TRP A 82 -6.58 7.17 6.14
CA TRP A 82 -7.00 5.78 5.97
C TRP A 82 -8.51 5.64 6.19
N ASP A 83 -9.05 6.21 7.28
CA ASP A 83 -10.47 6.08 7.63
C ASP A 83 -11.37 6.66 6.54
N ALA A 84 -10.94 7.71 5.86
CA ALA A 84 -11.69 8.31 4.75
C ALA A 84 -11.56 7.50 3.46
N TRP A 85 -10.53 6.67 3.32
CA TRP A 85 -10.23 5.91 2.10
C TRP A 85 -10.74 4.47 2.15
N VAL A 86 -10.64 3.80 3.29
CA VAL A 86 -10.94 2.37 3.39
C VAL A 86 -12.39 2.09 3.00
N ALA A 87 -12.62 0.99 2.27
CA ALA A 87 -13.96 0.63 1.83
C ALA A 87 -14.82 0.26 3.05
N GLU A 88 -15.98 0.90 3.18
CA GLU A 88 -16.88 0.66 4.29
C GLU A 88 -17.34 -0.81 4.31
N GLY A 89 -17.25 -1.43 5.46
CA GLY A 89 -17.62 -2.83 5.62
C GLY A 89 -16.62 -3.83 5.06
N ALA A 90 -15.49 -3.36 4.51
CA ALA A 90 -14.50 -4.22 3.86
C ALA A 90 -13.07 -3.86 4.28
N ALA A 91 -12.87 -3.40 5.50
CA ALA A 91 -11.53 -3.12 6.00
C ALA A 91 -10.70 -4.40 6.02
N PRO A 92 -9.46 -4.35 5.52
CA PRO A 92 -8.59 -5.53 5.48
C PRO A 92 -7.99 -5.84 6.87
N ALA A 93 -7.42 -7.03 7.00
CA ALA A 93 -6.52 -7.28 8.11
C ALA A 93 -5.35 -6.29 8.00
N ARG A 94 -4.96 -5.67 9.12
CA ARG A 94 -3.98 -4.58 9.09
C ARG A 94 -3.01 -4.66 10.26
N ALA A 95 -1.74 -4.40 9.98
CA ALA A 95 -0.74 -4.12 11.01
C ALA A 95 -0.06 -2.80 10.67
N CYS A 96 0.29 -2.03 11.68
CA CYS A 96 1.04 -0.80 11.51
C CYS A 96 2.24 -0.84 12.45
N VAL A 97 3.44 -0.71 11.89
CA VAL A 97 4.69 -0.83 12.62
C VAL A 97 5.60 0.34 12.30
N GLU A 98 6.56 0.61 13.18
CA GLU A 98 7.56 1.62 12.94
C GLU A 98 8.78 0.99 12.29
N GLY A 99 9.36 1.69 11.33
CA GLY A 99 10.59 1.23 10.68
C GLY A 99 11.20 2.31 9.82
N LYS A 100 12.49 2.24 9.64
CA LYS A 100 13.21 3.14 8.73
C LYS A 100 12.92 2.71 7.30
N LEU A 101 12.60 3.68 6.45
CA LEU A 101 12.36 3.45 5.04
C LEU A 101 13.62 3.76 4.24
N TYR A 102 13.65 3.34 2.95
CA TYR A 102 14.87 3.47 2.13
C TYR A 102 15.28 4.92 1.91
N ASP A 103 14.32 5.85 1.90
CA ASP A 103 14.57 7.29 1.78
C ASP A 103 14.16 7.95 3.09
N PRO A 104 15.05 8.73 3.72
CA PRO A 104 14.74 9.33 5.03
C PRO A 104 13.60 10.36 4.99
N ARG A 105 13.18 10.83 3.81
CA ARG A 105 12.05 11.75 3.67
C ARG A 105 10.71 11.00 3.58
N ALA A 106 10.73 9.71 3.26
CA ALA A 106 9.51 8.90 3.21
C ALA A 106 8.99 8.64 4.62
N LEU A 107 7.73 8.95 4.87
CA LEU A 107 7.09 8.80 6.17
C LEU A 107 6.25 7.54 6.29
N VAL A 108 5.81 6.98 5.16
CA VAL A 108 4.90 5.83 5.13
C VAL A 108 5.19 4.95 3.93
N GLU A 109 5.09 3.64 4.14
CA GLU A 109 5.12 2.64 3.08
C GLU A 109 4.08 1.57 3.40
N MET A 110 3.43 1.00 2.36
CA MET A 110 2.43 -0.04 2.55
C MET A 110 2.71 -1.23 1.65
N THR A 111 2.58 -2.44 2.21
CA THR A 111 2.55 -3.68 1.43
C THR A 111 1.13 -4.23 1.46
N VAL A 112 0.64 -4.68 0.30
CA VAL A 112 -0.77 -5.01 0.12
C VAL A 112 -0.89 -6.38 -0.55
N ILE A 113 -1.80 -7.19 -0.03
CA ILE A 113 -2.22 -8.47 -0.63
C ILE A 113 -3.73 -8.38 -0.84
N ALA A 114 -4.20 -8.71 -2.05
CA ALA A 114 -5.60 -8.58 -2.41
C ALA A 114 -6.07 -9.78 -3.22
N ALA A 115 -7.38 -9.94 -3.33
CA ALA A 115 -7.99 -10.93 -4.20
C ALA A 115 -8.33 -10.28 -5.55
N GLN A 116 -8.14 -11.01 -6.66
CA GLN A 116 -8.64 -10.55 -7.96
C GLN A 116 -10.16 -10.67 -8.01
N ASN A 117 -10.76 -9.85 -8.85
CA ASN A 117 -12.18 -9.95 -9.14
C ASN A 117 -12.54 -11.23 -9.88
#